data_76c747e1cfbf57a7c0164dd37d9ac577
#
_entry.id   76c747e1cfbf57a7c0164dd37d9ac577
#
_cell.length_a   1.000
_cell.length_b   1.000
_cell.length_c   1.000
_cell.angle_alpha   90.00
_cell.angle_beta   90.00
_cell.angle_gamma   90.00
#
_symmetry.space_group_name_H-M   'P 1'
#
loop_
_entity.id
_entity.type
_entity.pdbx_description
1 polymer ?
#
loop_
_entity_poly.entity_id
_entity_poly.type
_entity_poly.pdbx_seq_one_letter_code
_entity_poly.pdbx_strand_id
1 'polypeptide(L)'
;MTPAMRKTYIGIGVLSIIIGLMMLIVPHQCIKAIVIILGVFSVANGVYNLFAIRRLIADSDFAITITIRGIISIIVGLLAILLPLIFAGVIWTIMVYILAFYLLISSGMEIYGATKMKKVGINTKPYIAEIIGSIIIALILLIIPAEIGTLIVRLLGIAIMIVGI
;
A
#
# COMPACT_ATOMS: atom_id res chain seq x y z
N MET A 1 14.07 20.37 27.14
CA MET A 1 12.77 20.34 26.44
C MET A 1 11.90 21.44 27.02
N THR A 2 11.39 22.34 26.18
CA THR A 2 10.46 23.38 26.62
C THR A 2 9.10 22.75 26.98
N PRO A 3 8.34 23.31 27.97
CA PRO A 3 7.05 22.76 28.39
C PRO A 3 6.02 22.65 27.23
N ALA A 4 6.15 23.50 26.22
CA ALA A 4 5.34 23.45 25.00
C ALA A 4 5.65 22.19 24.17
N MET A 5 6.91 21.85 23.96
CA MET A 5 7.31 20.64 23.22
C MET A 5 6.80 19.37 23.91
N ARG A 6 6.89 19.29 25.23
CA ARG A 6 6.40 18.15 26.01
C ARG A 6 4.90 17.93 25.83
N LYS A 7 4.09 19.00 25.83
CA LYS A 7 2.64 18.89 25.59
C LYS A 7 2.33 18.39 24.18
N THR A 8 3.10 18.82 23.18
CA THR A 8 2.94 18.38 21.79
C THR A 8 3.26 16.90 21.64
N TYR A 9 4.35 16.41 22.24
CA TYR A 9 4.72 14.97 22.19
C TYR A 9 3.68 14.11 22.89
N ILE A 10 3.18 14.51 24.05
CA ILE A 10 2.10 13.78 24.75
C ILE A 10 0.83 13.75 23.88
N GLY A 11 0.47 14.87 23.24
CA GLY A 11 -0.69 14.94 22.34
C GLY A 11 -0.56 13.99 21.14
N ILE A 12 0.60 13.96 20.51
CA ILE A 12 0.89 13.05 19.38
C ILE A 12 0.84 11.60 19.86
N GLY A 13 1.43 11.27 21.01
CA GLY A 13 1.40 9.93 21.57
C GLY A 13 -0.02 9.43 21.83
N VAL A 14 -0.84 10.22 22.50
CA VAL A 14 -2.25 9.90 22.77
C VAL A 14 -3.03 9.70 21.46
N LEU A 15 -2.82 10.57 20.49
CA LEU A 15 -3.48 10.48 19.18
C LEU A 15 -3.05 9.21 18.42
N SER A 16 -1.77 8.86 18.48
CA SER A 16 -1.24 7.61 17.89
C SER A 16 -1.86 6.36 18.54
N ILE A 17 -2.00 6.37 19.87
CA ILE A 17 -2.64 5.26 20.59
C ILE A 17 -4.10 5.11 20.17
N ILE A 18 -4.85 6.21 20.06
CA ILE A 18 -6.26 6.19 19.62
C ILE A 18 -6.37 5.65 18.20
N ILE A 19 -5.55 6.14 17.26
CA ILE A 19 -5.55 5.68 15.86
C ILE A 19 -5.17 4.19 15.79
N GLY A 20 -4.13 3.77 16.48
CA GLY A 20 -3.70 2.37 16.52
C GLY A 20 -4.79 1.44 17.07
N LEU A 21 -5.49 1.86 18.12
CA LEU A 21 -6.61 1.13 18.69
C LEU A 21 -7.80 1.03 17.70
N MET A 22 -8.11 2.10 16.98
CA MET A 22 -9.14 2.07 15.95
C MET A 22 -8.78 1.12 14.81
N MET A 23 -7.52 1.07 14.38
CA MET A 23 -7.05 0.14 13.35
C MET A 23 -7.13 -1.33 13.80
N LEU A 24 -7.00 -1.60 15.10
CA LEU A 24 -7.16 -2.94 15.66
C LEU A 24 -8.62 -3.39 15.72
N ILE A 25 -9.51 -2.53 16.21
CA ILE A 25 -10.91 -2.86 16.49
C ILE A 25 -11.75 -2.80 15.21
N VAL A 26 -11.57 -1.76 14.39
CA VAL A 26 -12.39 -1.49 13.20
C VAL A 26 -11.54 -1.23 11.95
N PRO A 27 -10.71 -2.18 11.50
CA PRO A 27 -9.76 -1.99 10.39
C PRO A 27 -10.47 -1.54 9.10
N HIS A 28 -11.64 -2.08 8.79
CA HIS A 28 -12.40 -1.71 7.59
C HIS A 28 -12.83 -0.23 7.58
N GLN A 29 -13.18 0.34 8.74
CA GLN A 29 -13.54 1.75 8.82
C GLN A 29 -12.32 2.66 8.62
N CYS A 30 -11.16 2.24 9.13
CA CYS A 30 -9.91 2.96 8.90
C CYS A 30 -9.51 2.94 7.42
N ILE A 31 -9.60 1.77 6.77
CA ILE A 31 -9.36 1.65 5.32
C ILE A 31 -10.31 2.56 4.55
N LYS A 32 -11.62 2.50 4.87
CA LYS A 32 -12.63 3.34 4.24
C LYS A 32 -12.32 4.83 4.37
N ALA A 33 -11.98 5.30 5.56
CA ALA A 33 -11.64 6.70 5.81
C ALA A 33 -10.43 7.15 4.99
N ILE A 34 -9.34 6.36 4.98
CA ILE A 34 -8.13 6.66 4.23
C ILE A 34 -8.44 6.74 2.72
N VAL A 35 -9.19 5.78 2.19
CA VAL A 35 -9.52 5.73 0.75
C VAL A 35 -10.39 6.91 0.34
N ILE A 36 -11.36 7.32 1.17
CA ILE A 36 -12.18 8.51 0.91
C ILE A 36 -11.31 9.77 0.90
N ILE A 37 -10.41 9.93 1.88
CA ILE A 37 -9.50 11.09 1.94
C ILE A 37 -8.63 11.14 0.68
N LEU A 38 -8.02 10.03 0.28
CA LEU A 38 -7.22 9.94 -0.93
C LEU A 38 -8.06 10.21 -2.19
N GLY A 39 -9.31 9.74 -2.23
CA GLY A 39 -10.27 10.02 -3.29
C GLY A 39 -10.56 11.51 -3.43
N VAL A 40 -10.81 12.20 -2.31
CA VAL A 40 -11.02 13.67 -2.29
C VAL A 40 -9.79 14.41 -2.81
N PHE A 41 -8.59 14.03 -2.36
CA PHE A 41 -7.34 14.60 -2.87
C PHE A 41 -7.16 14.34 -4.37
N SER A 42 -7.51 13.13 -4.85
CA SER A 42 -7.44 12.79 -6.27
C SER A 42 -8.38 13.63 -7.12
N VAL A 43 -9.63 13.83 -6.68
CA VAL A 43 -10.60 14.73 -7.35
C VAL A 43 -10.07 16.17 -7.36
N ALA A 44 -9.62 16.67 -6.22
CA ALA A 44 -9.08 18.03 -6.12
C ALA A 44 -7.88 18.23 -7.05
N ASN A 45 -6.95 17.27 -7.10
CA ASN A 45 -5.81 17.28 -8.03
C ASN A 45 -6.27 17.25 -9.51
N GLY A 46 -7.24 16.41 -9.84
CA GLY A 46 -7.81 16.35 -11.20
C GLY A 46 -8.43 17.65 -11.63
N VAL A 47 -9.23 18.28 -10.76
CA VAL A 47 -9.83 19.61 -11.00
C VAL A 47 -8.74 20.67 -11.17
N TYR A 48 -7.75 20.68 -10.29
CA TYR A 48 -6.62 21.61 -10.37
C TYR A 48 -5.84 21.48 -11.69
N ASN A 49 -5.57 20.26 -12.14
CA ASN A 49 -4.91 20.00 -13.43
C ASN A 49 -5.73 20.53 -14.60
N LEU A 50 -7.06 20.34 -14.58
CA LEU A 50 -7.93 20.78 -15.68
C LEU A 50 -8.09 22.29 -15.74
N PHE A 51 -8.24 22.97 -14.60
CA PHE A 51 -8.58 24.39 -14.56
C PHE A 51 -7.37 25.31 -14.41
N ALA A 52 -6.37 24.92 -13.61
CA ALA A 52 -5.21 25.75 -13.36
C ALA A 52 -4.05 25.43 -14.31
N ILE A 53 -3.59 24.18 -14.33
CA ILE A 53 -2.37 23.82 -15.07
C ILE A 53 -2.60 23.88 -16.59
N ARG A 54 -3.73 23.36 -17.09
CA ARG A 54 -4.03 23.36 -18.53
C ARG A 54 -4.01 24.77 -19.14
N ARG A 55 -4.43 25.80 -18.39
CA ARG A 55 -4.45 27.19 -18.88
C ARG A 55 -3.08 27.83 -19.01
N LEU A 56 -2.08 27.26 -18.32
CA LEU A 56 -0.69 27.77 -18.31
C LEU A 56 0.16 27.16 -19.43
N ILE A 57 -0.35 26.14 -20.12
CA ILE A 57 0.41 25.37 -21.10
C ILE A 57 0.04 25.84 -22.51
N ALA A 58 1.04 26.33 -23.24
CA ALA A 58 0.93 26.76 -24.65
C ALA A 58 1.07 25.59 -25.64
N ASP A 59 1.71 24.49 -25.24
CA ASP A 59 1.92 23.28 -26.05
C ASP A 59 0.66 22.42 -26.06
N SER A 60 0.13 22.12 -27.26
CA SER A 60 -1.10 21.35 -27.44
C SER A 60 -0.99 19.91 -26.98
N ASP A 61 0.13 19.24 -27.22
CA ASP A 61 0.32 17.82 -26.89
C ASP A 61 0.45 17.60 -25.41
N PHE A 62 1.14 18.53 -24.72
CA PHE A 62 1.25 18.50 -23.27
C PHE A 62 -0.07 18.88 -22.61
N ALA A 63 -0.85 19.81 -23.19
CA ALA A 63 -2.18 20.17 -22.70
C ALA A 63 -3.16 18.99 -22.76
N ILE A 64 -3.11 18.17 -23.82
CA ILE A 64 -3.92 16.94 -23.96
C ILE A 64 -3.55 15.95 -22.86
N THR A 65 -2.26 15.72 -22.64
CA THR A 65 -1.78 14.79 -21.61
C THR A 65 -2.27 15.18 -20.21
N ILE A 66 -2.21 16.47 -19.85
CA ILE A 66 -2.71 16.98 -18.57
C ILE A 66 -4.23 16.86 -18.47
N THR A 67 -4.94 17.09 -19.57
CA THR A 67 -6.40 16.93 -19.61
C THR A 67 -6.79 15.48 -19.33
N ILE A 68 -6.17 14.51 -20.00
CA ILE A 68 -6.42 13.08 -19.82
C ILE A 68 -6.11 12.68 -18.35
N ARG A 69 -4.96 13.10 -17.85
CA ARG A 69 -4.57 12.84 -16.45
C ARG A 69 -5.57 13.42 -15.45
N GLY A 70 -6.04 14.66 -15.68
CA GLY A 70 -7.03 15.31 -14.83
C GLY A 70 -8.37 14.56 -14.81
N ILE A 71 -8.86 14.14 -15.98
CA ILE A 71 -10.10 13.37 -16.11
C ILE A 71 -9.96 12.01 -15.39
N ILE A 72 -8.87 11.28 -15.63
CA ILE A 72 -8.61 10.00 -14.97
C ILE A 72 -8.56 10.18 -13.44
N SER A 73 -7.88 11.23 -12.94
CA SER A 73 -7.82 11.50 -11.49
C SER A 73 -9.19 11.78 -10.88
N ILE A 74 -10.08 12.48 -11.60
CA ILE A 74 -11.44 12.72 -11.13
C ILE A 74 -12.24 11.43 -11.11
N ILE A 75 -12.20 10.62 -12.17
CA ILE A 75 -12.94 9.34 -12.24
C ILE A 75 -12.48 8.40 -11.13
N VAL A 76 -11.17 8.21 -11.00
CA VAL A 76 -10.57 7.34 -9.96
C VAL A 76 -10.92 7.85 -8.57
N GLY A 77 -10.83 9.16 -8.33
CA GLY A 77 -11.18 9.76 -7.05
C GLY A 77 -12.67 9.63 -6.71
N LEU A 78 -13.57 9.79 -7.68
CA LEU A 78 -15.00 9.56 -7.47
C LEU A 78 -15.32 8.10 -7.15
N LEU A 79 -14.71 7.15 -7.85
CA LEU A 79 -14.86 5.71 -7.55
C LEU A 79 -14.37 5.39 -6.13
N ALA A 80 -13.25 5.97 -5.71
CA ALA A 80 -12.72 5.81 -4.37
C ALA A 80 -13.64 6.39 -3.28
N ILE A 81 -14.35 7.48 -3.56
CA ILE A 81 -15.31 8.08 -2.62
C ILE A 81 -16.60 7.30 -2.56
N LEU A 82 -17.16 6.88 -3.71
CA LEU A 82 -18.45 6.23 -3.78
C LEU A 82 -18.40 4.78 -3.31
N LEU A 83 -17.34 4.05 -3.65
CA LEU A 83 -17.17 2.62 -3.38
C LEU A 83 -15.83 2.31 -2.69
N PRO A 84 -15.53 2.92 -1.53
CA PRO A 84 -14.19 2.92 -0.95
C PRO A 84 -13.67 1.53 -0.61
N LEU A 85 -14.51 0.64 -0.08
CA LEU A 85 -14.08 -0.72 0.30
C LEU A 85 -13.90 -1.62 -0.92
N ILE A 86 -14.75 -1.51 -1.93
CA ILE A 86 -14.62 -2.27 -3.17
C ILE A 86 -13.38 -1.80 -3.93
N PHE A 87 -13.18 -0.49 -4.05
CA PHE A 87 -12.03 0.11 -4.70
C PHE A 87 -10.72 -0.30 -4.01
N ALA A 88 -10.65 -0.19 -2.68
CA ALA A 88 -9.51 -0.64 -1.90
C ALA A 88 -9.26 -2.15 -2.06
N GLY A 89 -10.31 -2.97 -2.02
CA GLY A 89 -10.22 -4.41 -2.16
C GLY A 89 -9.70 -4.85 -3.53
N VAL A 90 -10.17 -4.23 -4.61
CA VAL A 90 -9.68 -4.53 -5.98
C VAL A 90 -8.22 -4.18 -6.12
N ILE A 91 -7.81 -2.96 -5.74
CA ILE A 91 -6.41 -2.55 -5.82
C ILE A 91 -5.53 -3.45 -4.97
N TRP A 92 -5.94 -3.74 -3.74
CA TRP A 92 -5.22 -4.63 -2.83
C TRP A 92 -5.03 -6.01 -3.45
N THR A 93 -6.09 -6.62 -3.98
CA THR A 93 -6.04 -7.95 -4.59
C THR A 93 -5.08 -7.99 -5.78
N ILE A 94 -5.12 -6.99 -6.66
CA ILE A 94 -4.20 -6.89 -7.79
C ILE A 94 -2.76 -6.80 -7.30
N MET A 95 -2.46 -5.93 -6.32
CA MET A 95 -1.11 -5.78 -5.77
C MET A 95 -0.60 -7.07 -5.14
N VAL A 96 -1.46 -7.77 -4.39
CA VAL A 96 -1.10 -9.05 -3.75
C VAL A 96 -0.83 -10.14 -4.79
N TYR A 97 -1.61 -10.21 -5.86
CA TYR A 97 -1.35 -11.16 -6.94
C TYR A 97 -0.05 -10.88 -7.68
N ILE A 98 0.24 -9.61 -7.99
CA ILE A 98 1.51 -9.21 -8.58
C ILE A 98 2.68 -9.64 -7.67
N LEU A 99 2.57 -9.40 -6.36
CA LEU A 99 3.58 -9.81 -5.38
C LEU A 99 3.73 -11.33 -5.33
N ALA A 100 2.64 -12.09 -5.33
CA ALA A 100 2.66 -13.55 -5.32
C ALA A 100 3.35 -14.11 -6.56
N PHE A 101 3.02 -13.60 -7.76
CA PHE A 101 3.69 -13.98 -8.99
C PHE A 101 5.18 -13.61 -9.00
N TYR A 102 5.52 -12.43 -8.49
CA TYR A 102 6.92 -12.03 -8.33
C TYR A 102 7.69 -13.01 -7.44
N LEU A 103 7.13 -13.41 -6.28
CA LEU A 103 7.76 -14.37 -5.38
C LEU A 103 7.93 -15.76 -6.03
N LEU A 104 6.96 -16.22 -6.83
CA LEU A 104 7.06 -17.48 -7.56
C LEU A 104 8.17 -17.44 -8.61
N ILE A 105 8.27 -16.35 -9.37
CA ILE A 105 9.33 -16.19 -10.37
C ILE A 105 10.69 -16.10 -9.69
N SER A 106 10.80 -15.31 -8.62
CA SER A 106 12.04 -15.16 -7.83
C SER A 106 12.51 -16.51 -7.28
N SER A 107 11.61 -17.28 -6.65
CA SER A 107 11.97 -18.61 -6.13
C SER A 107 12.40 -19.57 -7.23
N GLY A 108 11.82 -19.49 -8.43
CA GLY A 108 12.30 -20.25 -9.60
C GLY A 108 13.73 -19.91 -9.99
N MET A 109 14.06 -18.61 -10.00
CA MET A 109 15.44 -18.15 -10.28
C MET A 109 16.42 -18.58 -9.18
N GLU A 110 16.00 -18.54 -7.92
CA GLU A 110 16.79 -18.96 -6.76
C GLU A 110 17.07 -20.47 -6.80
N ILE A 111 16.11 -21.31 -7.20
CA ILE A 111 16.31 -22.75 -7.42
C ILE A 111 17.41 -22.97 -8.46
N TYR A 112 17.38 -22.24 -9.57
CA TYR A 112 18.42 -22.33 -10.60
C TYR A 112 19.79 -21.91 -10.05
N GLY A 113 19.85 -20.82 -9.28
CA GLY A 113 21.06 -20.36 -8.60
C GLY A 113 21.62 -21.37 -7.60
N ALA A 114 20.73 -21.91 -6.73
CA ALA A 114 21.11 -22.91 -5.72
C ALA A 114 21.67 -24.20 -6.35
N THR A 115 21.13 -24.64 -7.49
CA THR A 115 21.66 -25.83 -8.21
C THR A 115 23.07 -25.60 -8.73
N LYS A 116 23.40 -24.37 -9.20
CA LYS A 116 24.76 -24.01 -9.62
C LYS A 116 25.73 -23.90 -8.45
N MET A 117 25.28 -23.25 -7.33
CA MET A 117 26.10 -23.12 -6.12
C MET A 117 26.46 -24.49 -5.52
N LYS A 118 25.53 -25.45 -5.55
CA LYS A 118 25.77 -26.82 -5.08
C LYS A 118 26.88 -27.52 -5.87
N LYS A 119 26.99 -27.25 -7.18
CA LYS A 119 28.05 -27.85 -8.04
C LYS A 119 29.45 -27.33 -7.69
N VAL A 120 29.55 -26.16 -7.06
CA VAL A 120 30.81 -25.52 -6.65
C VAL A 120 31.13 -25.81 -5.17
N GLY A 121 30.32 -26.66 -4.50
CA GLY A 121 30.55 -27.06 -3.11
C GLY A 121 30.12 -26.03 -2.05
N ILE A 122 29.35 -25.00 -2.42
CA ILE A 122 28.83 -24.00 -1.50
C ILE A 122 27.63 -24.54 -0.72
N ASN A 123 27.54 -24.23 0.57
CA ASN A 123 26.41 -24.65 1.39
C ASN A 123 25.12 -23.93 0.97
N THR A 124 24.18 -24.69 0.39
CA THR A 124 22.91 -24.18 -0.14
C THR A 124 21.76 -24.26 0.84
N LYS A 125 21.93 -24.78 2.06
CA LYS A 125 20.85 -24.94 3.05
C LYS A 125 20.06 -23.64 3.35
N PRO A 126 20.69 -22.47 3.59
CA PRO A 126 19.94 -21.26 3.85
C PRO A 126 19.12 -20.82 2.63
N TYR A 127 19.64 -20.98 1.41
CA TYR A 127 18.92 -20.65 0.17
C TYR A 127 17.70 -21.54 -0.04
N ILE A 128 17.78 -22.83 0.29
CA ILE A 128 16.65 -23.75 0.18
C ILE A 128 15.54 -23.35 1.16
N ALA A 129 15.88 -22.93 2.38
CA ALA A 129 14.91 -22.46 3.35
C ALA A 129 14.20 -21.18 2.87
N GLU A 130 14.91 -20.24 2.25
CA GLU A 130 14.38 -19.03 1.66
C GLU A 130 13.43 -19.34 0.49
N ILE A 131 13.81 -20.22 -0.43
CA ILE A 131 12.99 -20.67 -1.55
C ILE A 131 11.66 -21.28 -1.05
N ILE A 132 11.73 -22.18 -0.09
CA ILE A 132 10.54 -22.83 0.48
C ILE A 132 9.66 -21.78 1.15
N GLY A 133 10.23 -20.85 1.93
CA GLY A 133 9.53 -19.76 2.55
C GLY A 133 8.81 -18.87 1.53
N SER A 134 9.50 -18.46 0.47
CA SER A 134 8.93 -17.63 -0.61
C SER A 134 7.77 -18.32 -1.32
N ILE A 135 7.89 -19.61 -1.61
CA ILE A 135 6.81 -20.39 -2.23
C ILE A 135 5.60 -20.50 -1.31
N ILE A 136 5.80 -20.80 -0.02
CA ILE A 136 4.72 -20.90 0.96
C ILE A 136 4.00 -19.56 1.07
N ILE A 137 4.74 -18.46 1.20
CA ILE A 137 4.16 -17.12 1.27
C ILE A 137 3.38 -16.80 -0.01
N ALA A 138 3.93 -17.08 -1.18
CA ALA A 138 3.25 -16.85 -2.46
C ALA A 138 1.94 -17.62 -2.56
N LEU A 139 1.90 -18.88 -2.14
CA LEU A 139 0.68 -19.68 -2.11
C LEU A 139 -0.36 -19.13 -1.15
N ILE A 140 0.04 -18.69 0.05
CA ILE A 140 -0.85 -18.04 1.02
C ILE A 140 -1.45 -16.76 0.41
N LEU A 141 -0.63 -15.93 -0.23
CA LEU A 141 -1.06 -14.70 -0.89
C LEU A 141 -2.07 -14.96 -2.01
N LEU A 142 -1.94 -16.07 -2.76
CA LEU A 142 -2.88 -16.44 -3.81
C LEU A 142 -4.23 -16.95 -3.28
N ILE A 143 -4.23 -17.63 -2.13
CA ILE A 143 -5.45 -18.26 -1.58
C ILE A 143 -6.30 -17.26 -0.81
N ILE A 144 -5.68 -16.36 0.01
CA ILE A 144 -6.40 -15.46 0.93
C ILE A 144 -5.93 -14.00 0.84
N PRO A 145 -5.97 -13.38 -0.34
CA PRO A 145 -5.43 -12.02 -0.52
C PRO A 145 -6.14 -10.96 0.31
N ALA A 146 -7.46 -11.07 0.50
CA ALA A 146 -8.26 -10.08 1.21
C ALA A 146 -8.01 -10.07 2.72
N GLU A 147 -7.81 -11.23 3.33
CA GLU A 147 -7.60 -11.37 4.78
C GLU A 147 -6.23 -10.83 5.20
N ILE A 148 -5.23 -10.99 4.35
CA ILE A 148 -3.88 -10.44 4.58
C ILE A 148 -3.92 -8.91 4.66
N GLY A 149 -4.77 -8.24 3.88
CA GLY A 149 -4.94 -6.79 3.96
C GLY A 149 -5.42 -6.33 5.33
N THR A 150 -6.41 -6.99 5.89
CA THR A 150 -6.93 -6.66 7.23
C THR A 150 -5.92 -6.98 8.33
N LEU A 151 -5.17 -8.05 8.18
CA LEU A 151 -4.09 -8.44 9.11
C LEU A 151 -2.97 -7.39 9.13
N ILE A 152 -2.54 -6.92 7.96
CA ILE A 152 -1.52 -5.86 7.86
C ILE A 152 -2.00 -4.57 8.52
N VAL A 153 -3.25 -4.16 8.31
CA VAL A 153 -3.80 -2.95 8.96
C VAL A 153 -3.81 -3.11 10.48
N ARG A 154 -4.14 -4.28 11.01
CA ARG A 154 -4.07 -4.55 12.45
C ARG A 154 -2.64 -4.52 12.99
N LEU A 155 -1.69 -5.13 12.27
CA LEU A 155 -0.26 -5.09 12.66
C LEU A 155 0.29 -3.66 12.65
N LEU A 156 -0.07 -2.85 11.66
CA LEU A 156 0.25 -1.43 11.63
C LEU A 156 -0.37 -0.67 12.80
N GLY A 157 -1.60 -1.01 13.19
CA GLY A 157 -2.26 -0.45 14.38
C GLY A 157 -1.46 -0.73 15.66
N ILE A 158 -0.96 -1.95 15.83
CA ILE A 158 -0.09 -2.32 16.96
C ILE A 158 1.21 -1.50 16.93
N ALA A 159 1.85 -1.41 15.76
CA ALA A 159 3.09 -0.66 15.61
C ALA A 159 2.91 0.83 15.96
N ILE A 160 1.82 1.45 15.49
CA ILE A 160 1.48 2.84 15.78
C ILE A 160 1.20 3.06 17.28
N MET A 161 0.54 2.10 17.94
CA MET A 161 0.34 2.13 19.40
C MET A 161 1.66 2.10 20.16
N ILE A 162 2.58 1.22 19.77
CA ILE A 162 3.91 1.11 20.41
C ILE A 162 4.70 2.42 20.27
N VAL A 163 4.62 3.06 19.12
CA VAL A 163 5.28 4.37 18.88
C VAL A 163 4.64 5.49 19.68
N GLY A 164 3.35 5.36 20.04
CA GLY A 164 2.61 6.36 20.82
C GLY A 164 2.83 6.29 22.33
N ILE A 165 3.50 5.24 22.83
CA ILE A 165 3.83 5.06 24.26
C ILE A 165 5.16 5.71 24.58
#